data_72738dd6c9f0d90ac3550d080a5f40f3
#
_entry.id   72738dd6c9f0d90ac3550d080a5f40f3
#
_cell.length_a   1.000
_cell.length_b   1.000
_cell.length_c   1.000
_cell.angle_alpha   90.00
_cell.angle_beta   90.00
_cell.angle_gamma   90.00
#
_symmetry.space_group_name_H-M   'P 1'
#
loop_
_entity.id
_entity.type
_entity.pdbx_description
1 polymer ?
#
loop_
_entity_poly.entity_id
_entity_poly.type
_entity_poly.pdbx_seq_one_letter_code
_entity_poly.pdbx_strand_id
1 'polypeptide(L)'
;MRYDTIIIGGGLSGLTCGIALAKGGQRVAVIGAGQSTLHFNSGSISLLGYDTEGNTVASPLEAMEQLPATHPYHRVGDKAARAEEAAQLLAEAGLNMKGEAKANHFCLTPIGLTKPAWLTMEGLVTSQEADKLPYKKVTVANIRGYLDLPTEFLVDNLRRLKVEVELKEFATDTLDFARHTPCELRATNIAKYLSDYENLAKVAEAINSLNASGEVILLPAVLGLTQQAETIARLRKLVRKPIEFVATMPPSVPGTHIQMQLIKRLQQLGGRYFRSDTVKNGKIVGSKVAS
;
A
#
# COMPACT_ATOMS: atom_id res chain seq x y z
N MET A 1 -21.76 0.11 -26.16
CA MET A 1 -20.51 -0.69 -26.32
C MET A 1 -20.77 -2.10 -25.84
N ARG A 2 -20.12 -3.10 -26.45
CA ARG A 2 -20.26 -4.51 -26.03
C ARG A 2 -18.94 -4.95 -25.38
N TYR A 3 -19.03 -5.61 -24.22
CA TYR A 3 -17.91 -6.20 -23.50
C TYR A 3 -18.02 -7.72 -23.53
N ASP A 4 -16.88 -8.40 -23.48
CA ASP A 4 -16.83 -9.86 -23.37
C ASP A 4 -16.96 -10.27 -21.91
N THR A 5 -16.42 -9.44 -21.00
CA THR A 5 -16.53 -9.63 -19.54
C THR A 5 -16.84 -8.30 -18.83
N ILE A 6 -17.78 -8.35 -17.89
CA ILE A 6 -18.09 -7.27 -16.96
C ILE A 6 -17.75 -7.75 -15.55
N ILE A 7 -16.94 -6.97 -14.83
CA ILE A 7 -16.49 -7.27 -13.46
C ILE A 7 -17.14 -6.25 -12.53
N ILE A 8 -17.81 -6.74 -11.50
CA ILE A 8 -18.44 -5.92 -10.47
C ILE A 8 -17.51 -5.86 -9.27
N GLY A 9 -16.98 -4.69 -8.98
CA GLY A 9 -16.04 -4.42 -7.89
C GLY A 9 -14.69 -3.90 -8.36
N GLY A 10 -14.36 -2.65 -8.00
CA GLY A 10 -13.10 -1.95 -8.35
C GLY A 10 -11.99 -2.11 -7.30
N GLY A 11 -12.00 -3.21 -6.53
CA GLY A 11 -10.94 -3.55 -5.58
C GLY A 11 -9.80 -4.34 -6.22
N LEU A 12 -8.88 -4.85 -5.38
CA LEU A 12 -7.70 -5.59 -5.82
C LEU A 12 -8.10 -6.77 -6.75
N SER A 13 -9.00 -7.63 -6.31
CA SER A 13 -9.43 -8.82 -7.06
C SER A 13 -10.07 -8.46 -8.41
N GLY A 14 -10.97 -7.46 -8.44
CA GLY A 14 -11.63 -7.07 -9.69
C GLY A 14 -10.69 -6.42 -10.69
N LEU A 15 -9.77 -5.57 -10.22
CA LEU A 15 -8.79 -4.92 -11.08
C LEU A 15 -7.75 -5.91 -11.62
N THR A 16 -7.23 -6.82 -10.80
CA THR A 16 -6.27 -7.85 -11.24
C THR A 16 -6.92 -8.84 -12.21
N CYS A 17 -8.17 -9.27 -11.94
CA CYS A 17 -8.95 -10.09 -12.87
C CYS A 17 -9.15 -9.37 -14.20
N GLY A 18 -9.55 -8.09 -14.16
CA GLY A 18 -9.73 -7.27 -15.36
C GLY A 18 -8.48 -7.12 -16.20
N ILE A 19 -7.34 -6.89 -15.55
CA ILE A 19 -6.02 -6.79 -16.20
C ILE A 19 -5.66 -8.14 -16.86
N ALA A 20 -5.81 -9.25 -16.15
CA ALA A 20 -5.50 -10.58 -16.68
C ALA A 20 -6.35 -10.91 -17.92
N LEU A 21 -7.65 -10.66 -17.89
CA LEU A 21 -8.56 -10.88 -19.01
C LEU A 21 -8.28 -9.94 -20.20
N ALA A 22 -7.99 -8.66 -19.93
CA ALA A 22 -7.64 -7.69 -20.98
C ALA A 22 -6.29 -8.05 -21.63
N LYS A 23 -5.31 -8.54 -20.85
CA LYS A 23 -4.04 -9.08 -21.35
C LYS A 23 -4.26 -10.30 -22.27
N GLY A 24 -5.30 -11.10 -22.00
CA GLY A 24 -5.77 -12.19 -22.84
C GLY A 24 -6.61 -11.75 -24.06
N GLY A 25 -6.72 -10.45 -24.35
CA GLY A 25 -7.40 -9.92 -25.53
C GLY A 25 -8.92 -9.72 -25.37
N GLN A 26 -9.49 -9.89 -24.18
CA GLN A 26 -10.91 -9.64 -23.94
C GLN A 26 -11.21 -8.14 -23.80
N ARG A 27 -12.40 -7.74 -24.25
CA ARG A 27 -12.94 -6.40 -23.97
C ARG A 27 -13.58 -6.41 -22.57
N VAL A 28 -12.92 -5.75 -21.62
CA VAL A 28 -13.27 -5.82 -20.21
C VAL A 28 -13.81 -4.49 -19.73
N ALA A 29 -14.89 -4.55 -18.93
CA ALA A 29 -15.36 -3.44 -18.10
C ALA A 29 -15.29 -3.81 -16.62
N VAL A 30 -14.70 -2.94 -15.80
CA VAL A 30 -14.74 -3.03 -14.34
C VAL A 30 -15.59 -1.91 -13.81
N ILE A 31 -16.58 -2.22 -12.97
CA ILE A 31 -17.55 -1.28 -12.42
C ILE A 31 -17.35 -1.19 -10.91
N GLY A 32 -17.05 0.01 -10.40
CA GLY A 32 -16.86 0.28 -8.99
C GLY A 32 -17.86 1.29 -8.44
N ALA A 33 -18.67 0.90 -7.46
CA ALA A 33 -19.70 1.74 -6.88
C ALA A 33 -19.16 2.89 -5.99
N GLY A 34 -17.91 2.82 -5.57
CA GLY A 34 -17.29 3.84 -4.71
C GLY A 34 -15.81 3.58 -4.50
N GLN A 35 -15.31 4.09 -3.38
CA GLN A 35 -13.93 3.82 -2.96
C GLN A 35 -13.77 2.33 -2.61
N SER A 36 -12.71 1.72 -3.12
CA SER A 36 -12.41 0.33 -2.78
C SER A 36 -11.73 0.23 -1.42
N THR A 37 -11.71 -0.99 -0.86
CA THR A 37 -10.95 -1.29 0.36
C THR A 37 -9.44 -1.06 0.20
N LEU A 38 -8.93 -0.90 -1.03
CA LEU A 38 -7.54 -0.50 -1.28
C LEU A 38 -7.19 0.84 -0.61
N HIS A 39 -8.14 1.77 -0.45
CA HIS A 39 -7.90 3.03 0.28
C HIS A 39 -7.57 2.83 1.77
N PHE A 40 -7.85 1.65 2.30
CA PHE A 40 -7.50 1.24 3.67
C PHE A 40 -6.23 0.38 3.72
N ASN A 41 -5.67 0.02 2.56
CA ASN A 41 -4.48 -0.82 2.49
C ASN A 41 -3.23 -0.04 2.88
N SER A 42 -2.40 -0.61 3.75
CA SER A 42 -1.17 0.02 4.26
C SER A 42 0.02 -0.03 3.28
N GLY A 43 -0.18 -0.48 2.03
CA GLY A 43 0.91 -0.69 1.08
C GLY A 43 1.52 -2.09 1.16
N SER A 44 0.87 -3.01 1.87
CA SER A 44 1.28 -4.41 1.96
C SER A 44 0.14 -5.35 1.56
N ILE A 45 0.49 -6.49 0.97
CA ILE A 45 -0.43 -7.54 0.55
C ILE A 45 -0.06 -8.82 1.28
N SER A 46 -1.03 -9.45 1.93
CA SER A 46 -0.85 -10.74 2.58
C SER A 46 -1.32 -11.86 1.66
N LEU A 47 -0.59 -12.95 1.61
CA LEU A 47 -1.00 -14.19 0.96
C LEU A 47 -1.69 -15.11 1.99
N LEU A 48 -0.95 -15.53 3.01
CA LEU A 48 -1.47 -16.16 4.22
C LEU A 48 -0.58 -15.70 5.38
N GLY A 49 -1.08 -14.80 6.23
CA GLY A 49 -0.29 -14.21 7.31
C GLY A 49 -0.46 -14.92 8.65
N TYR A 50 -1.62 -15.54 8.86
CA TYR A 50 -1.98 -16.20 10.11
C TYR A 50 -2.64 -17.54 9.81
N ASP A 51 -2.41 -18.52 10.69
CA ASP A 51 -3.12 -19.77 10.67
C ASP A 51 -4.53 -19.67 11.28
N THR A 52 -5.24 -20.80 11.40
CA THR A 52 -6.59 -20.83 11.97
C THR A 52 -6.64 -20.58 13.48
N GLU A 53 -5.50 -20.64 14.16
CA GLU A 53 -5.35 -20.37 15.59
C GLU A 53 -4.89 -18.93 15.87
N GLY A 54 -4.54 -18.17 14.82
CA GLY A 54 -4.07 -16.79 14.93
C GLY A 54 -2.55 -16.67 15.09
N ASN A 55 -1.80 -17.75 14.95
CA ASN A 55 -0.35 -17.70 14.96
C ASN A 55 0.19 -17.16 13.63
N THR A 56 1.33 -16.47 13.67
CA THR A 56 1.97 -15.97 12.46
C THR A 56 2.52 -17.11 11.61
N VAL A 57 2.27 -17.04 10.31
CA VAL A 57 2.74 -18.00 9.31
C VAL A 57 4.05 -17.51 8.70
N ALA A 58 5.11 -18.31 8.81
CA ALA A 58 6.41 -18.02 8.19
C ALA A 58 6.40 -18.36 6.69
N SER A 59 5.92 -19.58 6.32
CA SER A 59 5.89 -20.10 4.96
C SER A 59 4.45 -20.20 4.44
N PRO A 60 3.91 -19.16 3.78
CA PRO A 60 2.49 -19.15 3.40
C PRO A 60 2.10 -20.29 2.46
N LEU A 61 2.95 -20.67 1.51
CA LEU A 61 2.65 -21.76 0.57
C LEU A 61 2.52 -23.12 1.26
N GLU A 62 3.39 -23.42 2.23
CA GLU A 62 3.33 -24.65 3.03
C GLU A 62 2.11 -24.66 3.95
N ALA A 63 1.84 -23.53 4.60
CA ALA A 63 0.69 -23.43 5.51
C ALA A 63 -0.66 -23.51 4.79
N MET A 64 -0.74 -23.12 3.53
CA MET A 64 -1.97 -23.29 2.72
C MET A 64 -2.39 -24.74 2.55
N GLU A 65 -1.47 -25.69 2.57
CA GLU A 65 -1.79 -27.11 2.45
C GLU A 65 -2.44 -27.66 3.73
N GLN A 66 -2.25 -27.00 4.86
CA GLN A 66 -2.80 -27.38 6.16
C GLN A 66 -4.18 -26.75 6.45
N LEU A 67 -4.65 -25.87 5.58
CA LEU A 67 -5.96 -25.24 5.73
C LEU A 67 -7.09 -26.27 5.55
N PRO A 68 -8.27 -26.03 6.15
CA PRO A 68 -9.43 -26.89 5.95
C PRO A 68 -9.75 -27.11 4.46
N ALA A 69 -10.15 -28.31 4.07
CA ALA A 69 -10.42 -28.66 2.66
C ALA A 69 -11.45 -27.77 1.96
N THR A 70 -12.30 -27.09 2.72
CA THR A 70 -13.28 -26.10 2.22
C THR A 70 -12.67 -24.75 1.90
N HIS A 71 -11.40 -24.48 2.31
CA HIS A 71 -10.77 -23.20 2.12
C HIS A 71 -10.56 -22.90 0.62
N PRO A 72 -10.82 -21.65 0.15
CA PRO A 72 -10.71 -21.28 -1.26
C PRO A 72 -9.34 -21.57 -1.89
N TYR A 73 -8.26 -21.55 -1.12
CA TYR A 73 -6.91 -21.86 -1.64
C TYR A 73 -6.77 -23.29 -2.19
N HIS A 74 -7.60 -24.26 -1.75
CA HIS A 74 -7.60 -25.60 -2.34
C HIS A 74 -8.22 -25.65 -3.75
N ARG A 75 -8.91 -24.58 -4.17
CA ARG A 75 -9.44 -24.43 -5.54
C ARG A 75 -8.44 -23.75 -6.48
N VAL A 76 -7.38 -23.17 -5.95
CA VAL A 76 -6.29 -22.58 -6.72
C VAL A 76 -5.35 -23.73 -7.10
N GLY A 77 -5.04 -23.88 -8.38
CA GLY A 77 -4.12 -24.93 -8.87
C GLY A 77 -2.72 -24.76 -8.28
N ASP A 78 -1.70 -24.56 -9.11
CA ASP A 78 -0.35 -24.27 -8.64
C ASP A 78 -0.29 -22.90 -7.95
N LYS A 79 -0.33 -22.92 -6.60
CA LYS A 79 -0.37 -21.72 -5.77
C LYS A 79 0.91 -20.88 -5.90
N ALA A 80 2.06 -21.55 -6.06
CA ALA A 80 3.35 -20.88 -6.21
C ALA A 80 3.39 -20.13 -7.55
N ALA A 81 3.04 -20.77 -8.64
CA ALA A 81 2.96 -20.15 -9.97
C ALA A 81 1.96 -18.97 -9.98
N ARG A 82 0.80 -19.13 -9.35
CA ARG A 82 -0.20 -18.05 -9.27
C ARG A 82 0.25 -16.86 -8.43
N ALA A 83 0.99 -17.08 -7.36
CA ALA A 83 1.58 -16.00 -6.57
C ALA A 83 2.65 -15.24 -7.39
N GLU A 84 3.47 -15.95 -8.15
CA GLU A 84 4.48 -15.35 -9.02
C GLU A 84 3.86 -14.54 -10.16
N GLU A 85 2.84 -15.09 -10.84
CA GLU A 85 2.06 -14.36 -11.85
C GLU A 85 1.42 -13.09 -11.27
N ALA A 86 0.89 -13.14 -10.06
CA ALA A 86 0.30 -11.99 -9.39
C ALA A 86 1.35 -10.92 -9.06
N ALA A 87 2.52 -11.32 -8.55
CA ALA A 87 3.63 -10.39 -8.31
C ALA A 87 4.11 -9.72 -9.59
N GLN A 88 4.23 -10.49 -10.68
CA GLN A 88 4.59 -9.97 -12.00
C GLN A 88 3.53 -8.98 -12.53
N LEU A 89 2.23 -9.29 -12.38
CA LEU A 89 1.16 -8.39 -12.79
C LEU A 89 1.23 -7.05 -12.05
N LEU A 90 1.53 -7.07 -10.76
CA LEU A 90 1.71 -5.85 -9.95
C LEU A 90 2.93 -5.05 -10.43
N ALA A 91 4.04 -5.71 -10.73
CA ALA A 91 5.23 -5.07 -11.28
C ALA A 91 4.98 -4.45 -12.66
N GLU A 92 4.28 -5.16 -13.56
CA GLU A 92 3.85 -4.64 -14.87
C GLU A 92 2.89 -3.44 -14.75
N ALA A 93 2.15 -3.34 -13.65
CA ALA A 93 1.33 -2.18 -13.33
C ALA A 93 2.15 -0.99 -12.77
N GLY A 94 3.46 -1.15 -12.60
CA GLY A 94 4.36 -0.11 -12.07
C GLY A 94 4.39 -0.05 -10.55
N LEU A 95 4.05 -1.13 -9.86
CA LEU A 95 4.11 -1.26 -8.42
C LEU A 95 5.42 -1.94 -7.99
N ASN A 96 6.31 -1.19 -7.34
CA ASN A 96 7.54 -1.74 -6.79
C ASN A 96 7.24 -2.38 -5.44
N MET A 97 7.09 -3.71 -5.43
CA MET A 97 6.81 -4.50 -4.23
C MET A 97 8.02 -5.36 -3.89
N LYS A 98 8.28 -5.54 -2.58
CA LYS A 98 9.30 -6.46 -2.04
C LYS A 98 8.62 -7.63 -1.37
N GLY A 99 9.22 -8.81 -1.48
CA GLY A 99 8.79 -10.03 -0.80
C GLY A 99 8.69 -11.23 -1.74
N GLU A 100 8.54 -12.40 -1.16
CA GLU A 100 8.50 -13.69 -1.84
C GLU A 100 7.36 -14.56 -1.30
N ALA A 101 6.72 -15.37 -2.16
CA ALA A 101 5.61 -16.24 -1.75
C ALA A 101 6.05 -17.39 -0.82
N LYS A 102 7.35 -17.73 -0.82
CA LYS A 102 7.91 -18.79 0.03
C LYS A 102 8.05 -18.39 1.49
N ALA A 103 8.26 -17.11 1.77
CA ALA A 103 8.47 -16.61 3.12
C ALA A 103 7.74 -15.28 3.33
N ASN A 104 6.97 -15.17 4.40
CA ASN A 104 6.47 -13.89 4.87
C ASN A 104 7.60 -13.09 5.50
N HIS A 105 7.57 -11.78 5.27
CA HIS A 105 8.26 -10.80 6.08
C HIS A 105 7.23 -10.05 6.94
N PHE A 106 7.70 -9.15 7.79
CA PHE A 106 6.85 -8.34 8.65
C PHE A 106 6.91 -6.88 8.22
N CYS A 107 5.76 -6.23 8.10
CA CYS A 107 5.66 -4.80 7.85
C CYS A 107 5.17 -4.06 9.10
N LEU A 108 5.66 -2.84 9.28
CA LEU A 108 5.26 -1.98 10.39
C LEU A 108 3.89 -1.35 10.10
N THR A 109 2.97 -1.46 11.07
CA THR A 109 1.65 -0.84 10.99
C THR A 109 1.69 0.62 11.47
N PRO A 110 0.67 1.45 11.18
CA PRO A 110 0.62 2.84 11.65
C PRO A 110 0.77 3.01 13.15
N ILE A 111 0.36 2.00 13.92
CA ILE A 111 0.42 2.02 15.41
C ILE A 111 1.68 1.35 15.96
N GLY A 112 2.65 0.98 15.12
CA GLY A 112 3.92 0.42 15.57
C GLY A 112 3.92 -1.09 15.86
N LEU A 113 2.86 -1.81 15.53
CA LEU A 113 2.85 -3.27 15.55
C LEU A 113 3.38 -3.81 14.22
N THR A 114 3.97 -4.99 14.25
CA THR A 114 4.36 -5.71 13.06
C THR A 114 3.24 -6.67 12.63
N LYS A 115 3.07 -6.86 11.32
CA LYS A 115 2.16 -7.87 10.78
C LYS A 115 2.83 -8.62 9.62
N PRO A 116 2.56 -9.93 9.46
CA PRO A 116 3.11 -10.68 8.35
C PRO A 116 2.55 -10.19 7.02
N ALA A 117 3.41 -10.12 6.02
CA ALA A 117 3.08 -9.73 4.67
C ALA A 117 3.86 -10.57 3.65
N TRP A 118 3.21 -10.84 2.53
CA TRP A 118 3.85 -11.42 1.36
C TRP A 118 4.60 -10.38 0.55
N LEU A 119 3.90 -9.29 0.19
CA LEU A 119 4.46 -8.18 -0.58
C LEU A 119 4.26 -6.87 0.18
N THR A 120 5.28 -6.03 0.20
CA THR A 120 5.23 -4.68 0.77
C THR A 120 5.84 -3.68 -0.19
N MET A 121 5.20 -2.53 -0.37
CA MET A 121 5.68 -1.46 -1.24
C MET A 121 7.06 -1.00 -0.81
N GLU A 122 7.94 -0.76 -1.78
CA GLU A 122 9.28 -0.27 -1.53
C GLU A 122 9.26 1.05 -0.76
N GLY A 123 10.17 1.16 0.21
CA GLY A 123 10.30 2.32 1.09
C GLY A 123 9.55 2.21 2.41
N LEU A 124 8.58 1.30 2.55
CA LEU A 124 7.96 1.02 3.84
C LEU A 124 8.87 0.16 4.72
N VAL A 125 8.81 0.41 6.03
CA VAL A 125 9.59 -0.34 7.04
C VAL A 125 9.17 -1.80 7.03
N THR A 126 10.17 -2.69 6.90
CA THR A 126 9.99 -4.14 6.96
C THR A 126 11.02 -4.80 7.86
N SER A 127 10.70 -5.97 8.39
CA SER A 127 11.59 -6.82 9.17
C SER A 127 11.47 -8.28 8.73
N GLN A 128 12.50 -9.08 8.99
CA GLN A 128 12.43 -10.53 8.81
C GLN A 128 11.88 -11.24 10.05
N GLU A 129 11.84 -10.57 11.20
CA GLU A 129 11.37 -11.12 12.47
C GLU A 129 10.16 -10.32 12.99
N ALA A 130 9.19 -11.02 13.60
CA ALA A 130 7.94 -10.41 14.09
C ALA A 130 8.18 -9.35 15.18
N ASP A 131 9.12 -9.63 16.07
CA ASP A 131 9.31 -8.84 17.30
C ASP A 131 10.56 -7.98 17.26
N LYS A 132 11.10 -7.72 16.06
CA LYS A 132 12.31 -6.91 15.89
C LYS A 132 12.19 -6.02 14.67
N LEU A 133 12.86 -4.87 14.75
CA LEU A 133 13.16 -4.03 13.59
C LEU A 133 14.67 -4.09 13.30
N PRO A 134 15.10 -3.79 12.08
CA PRO A 134 16.51 -3.80 11.70
C PRO A 134 17.30 -2.62 12.30
N TYR A 135 16.70 -1.83 13.20
CA TYR A 135 17.26 -0.63 13.79
C TYR A 135 17.27 -0.72 15.30
N LYS A 136 18.35 -0.25 15.93
CA LYS A 136 18.43 -0.07 17.39
C LYS A 136 17.87 1.28 17.84
N LYS A 137 18.04 2.31 17.00
CA LYS A 137 17.57 3.66 17.26
C LYS A 137 16.95 4.28 16.02
N VAL A 138 15.74 4.84 16.14
CA VAL A 138 15.06 5.53 15.06
C VAL A 138 14.64 6.94 15.48
N THR A 139 14.55 7.84 14.50
CA THR A 139 13.85 9.12 14.69
C THR A 139 12.51 9.04 13.96
N VAL A 140 11.40 9.09 14.69
CA VAL A 140 10.07 9.26 14.11
C VAL A 140 9.89 10.76 13.87
N ALA A 141 9.75 11.16 12.61
CA ALA A 141 9.54 12.55 12.25
C ALA A 141 8.15 12.72 11.61
N ASN A 142 7.24 13.34 12.34
CA ASN A 142 5.89 13.62 11.85
C ASN A 142 5.77 15.04 11.31
N ILE A 143 4.82 15.24 10.40
CA ILE A 143 4.40 16.58 9.98
C ILE A 143 3.63 17.20 11.14
N ARG A 144 3.99 18.42 11.53
CA ARG A 144 3.32 19.12 12.63
C ARG A 144 1.80 19.21 12.41
N GLY A 145 1.04 18.71 13.37
CA GLY A 145 -0.43 18.68 13.32
C GLY A 145 -1.04 17.61 12.41
N TYR A 146 -0.25 16.72 11.80
CA TYR A 146 -0.76 15.59 11.04
C TYR A 146 -1.15 14.44 11.99
N LEU A 147 -2.45 14.13 12.04
CA LEU A 147 -3.03 13.21 13.03
C LEU A 147 -3.13 11.75 12.52
N ASP A 148 -3.08 11.54 11.20
CA ASP A 148 -3.25 10.19 10.64
C ASP A 148 -1.98 9.30 10.81
N LEU A 149 -0.91 9.81 11.45
CA LEU A 149 0.17 9.03 12.06
C LEU A 149 0.05 9.13 13.58
N PRO A 150 -0.50 8.12 14.27
CA PRO A 150 -0.71 8.14 15.72
C PRO A 150 0.63 7.92 16.46
N THR A 151 1.43 8.96 16.57
CA THR A 151 2.83 8.92 17.02
C THR A 151 3.00 8.35 18.43
N GLU A 152 2.07 8.56 19.33
CA GLU A 152 2.12 8.01 20.70
C GLU A 152 2.11 6.48 20.67
N PHE A 153 1.12 5.89 19.97
CA PHE A 153 1.05 4.42 19.82
C PHE A 153 2.25 3.86 19.09
N LEU A 154 2.68 4.55 18.01
CA LEU A 154 3.85 4.15 17.23
C LEU A 154 5.10 4.10 18.11
N VAL A 155 5.39 5.16 18.85
CA VAL A 155 6.57 5.27 19.71
C VAL A 155 6.54 4.22 20.82
N ASP A 156 5.39 4.04 21.49
CA ASP A 156 5.27 3.07 22.59
C ASP A 156 5.48 1.63 22.11
N ASN A 157 4.93 1.26 20.95
CA ASN A 157 5.11 -0.08 20.42
C ASN A 157 6.53 -0.29 19.88
N LEU A 158 7.17 0.71 19.26
CA LEU A 158 8.58 0.62 18.89
C LEU A 158 9.49 0.41 20.11
N ARG A 159 9.21 1.07 21.23
CA ARG A 159 9.94 0.85 22.49
C ARG A 159 9.74 -0.56 23.03
N ARG A 160 8.53 -1.13 22.91
CA ARG A 160 8.27 -2.54 23.25
C ARG A 160 9.11 -3.50 22.40
N LEU A 161 9.34 -3.15 21.13
CA LEU A 161 10.28 -3.86 20.23
C LEU A 161 11.75 -3.58 20.57
N LYS A 162 12.05 -2.92 21.70
CA LYS A 162 13.40 -2.55 22.17
C LYS A 162 14.16 -1.61 21.23
N VAL A 163 13.43 -0.78 20.49
CA VAL A 163 13.98 0.29 19.65
C VAL A 163 14.02 1.59 20.46
N GLU A 164 15.16 2.27 20.50
CA GLU A 164 15.26 3.63 21.04
C GLU A 164 14.60 4.61 20.07
N VAL A 165 13.67 5.41 20.54
CA VAL A 165 12.86 6.30 19.69
C VAL A 165 13.03 7.75 20.11
N GLU A 166 13.47 8.56 19.17
CA GLU A 166 13.40 10.01 19.20
C GLU A 166 12.18 10.47 18.40
N LEU A 167 11.31 11.27 18.99
CA LEU A 167 10.16 11.87 18.30
C LEU A 167 10.48 13.32 17.94
N LYS A 168 10.28 13.68 16.68
CA LYS A 168 10.46 15.03 16.14
C LYS A 168 9.25 15.42 15.29
N GLU A 169 9.03 16.71 15.16
CA GLU A 169 8.07 17.27 14.21
C GLU A 169 8.76 18.23 13.26
N PHE A 170 8.32 18.25 12.00
CA PHE A 170 8.75 19.22 11.02
C PHE A 170 7.55 19.91 10.37
N ALA A 171 7.79 21.08 9.83
CA ALA A 171 6.80 21.85 9.10
C ALA A 171 7.46 22.64 7.99
N THR A 172 6.66 23.08 7.04
CA THR A 172 6.98 24.15 6.08
C THR A 172 5.87 25.17 6.12
N ASP A 173 6.10 26.38 5.65
CA ASP A 173 5.07 27.44 5.67
C ASP A 173 3.75 26.99 5.05
N THR A 174 3.82 26.21 3.95
CA THR A 174 2.62 25.70 3.28
C THR A 174 1.91 24.61 4.08
N LEU A 175 2.66 23.69 4.72
CA LEU A 175 2.06 22.67 5.58
C LEU A 175 1.46 23.29 6.85
N ASP A 176 2.10 24.32 7.42
CA ASP A 176 1.56 25.06 8.55
C ASP A 176 0.31 25.86 8.14
N PHE A 177 0.28 26.45 6.95
CA PHE A 177 -0.93 27.09 6.43
C PHE A 177 -2.09 26.08 6.27
N ALA A 178 -1.82 24.89 5.73
CA ALA A 178 -2.82 23.83 5.58
C ALA A 178 -3.44 23.38 6.92
N ARG A 179 -2.76 23.54 8.05
CA ARG A 179 -3.30 23.24 9.39
C ARG A 179 -4.50 24.08 9.78
N HIS A 180 -4.63 25.29 9.26
CA HIS A 180 -5.78 26.14 9.53
C HIS A 180 -7.09 25.59 8.92
N THR A 181 -6.96 24.65 7.98
CA THR A 181 -8.09 23.96 7.35
C THR A 181 -7.88 22.45 7.54
N PRO A 182 -8.43 21.83 8.58
CA PRO A 182 -8.14 20.42 8.93
C PRO A 182 -8.36 19.42 7.79
N CYS A 183 -9.26 19.71 6.85
CA CYS A 183 -9.48 18.88 5.66
C CYS A 183 -8.30 18.90 4.68
N GLU A 184 -7.48 19.93 4.70
CA GLU A 184 -6.32 20.06 3.80
C GLU A 184 -5.14 19.18 4.25
N LEU A 185 -5.00 18.92 5.54
CA LEU A 185 -3.93 18.09 6.09
C LEU A 185 -4.25 16.57 6.02
N ARG A 186 -4.89 16.14 4.94
CA ARG A 186 -5.12 14.72 4.64
C ARG A 186 -3.97 14.13 3.84
N ALA A 187 -3.67 12.85 4.07
CA ALA A 187 -2.58 12.13 3.42
C ALA A 187 -2.52 12.34 1.89
N THR A 188 -3.68 12.26 1.21
CA THR A 188 -3.76 12.43 -0.25
C THR A 188 -3.51 13.87 -0.71
N ASN A 189 -3.88 14.88 0.09
CA ASN A 189 -3.61 16.29 -0.22
C ASN A 189 -2.14 16.62 -0.01
N ILE A 190 -1.56 16.13 1.10
CA ILE A 190 -0.12 16.21 1.34
C ILE A 190 0.66 15.55 0.18
N ALA A 191 0.24 14.35 -0.26
CA ALA A 191 0.89 13.66 -1.35
C ALA A 191 0.82 14.42 -2.69
N LYS A 192 -0.27 15.13 -2.97
CA LYS A 192 -0.38 16.02 -4.13
C LYS A 192 0.56 17.22 -4.02
N TYR A 193 0.60 17.85 -2.84
CA TYR A 193 1.49 18.96 -2.57
C TYR A 193 2.96 18.57 -2.73
N LEU A 194 3.34 17.39 -2.23
CA LEU A 194 4.70 16.86 -2.30
C LEU A 194 5.06 16.24 -3.66
N SER A 195 4.15 16.25 -4.64
CA SER A 195 4.48 15.89 -6.02
C SER A 195 5.26 17.01 -6.73
N ASP A 196 5.16 18.24 -6.24
CA ASP A 196 5.94 19.38 -6.70
C ASP A 196 7.36 19.32 -6.13
N TYR A 197 8.35 19.58 -6.99
CA TYR A 197 9.77 19.47 -6.62
C TYR A 197 10.21 20.53 -5.60
N GLU A 198 9.73 21.76 -5.70
CA GLU A 198 10.12 22.83 -4.79
C GLU A 198 9.58 22.56 -3.38
N ASN A 199 8.35 22.08 -3.30
CA ASN A 199 7.73 21.70 -2.03
C ASN A 199 8.44 20.50 -1.39
N LEU A 200 8.83 19.51 -2.21
CA LEU A 200 9.59 18.37 -1.76
C LEU A 200 10.98 18.77 -1.22
N ALA A 201 11.64 19.73 -1.87
CA ALA A 201 12.92 20.28 -1.43
C ALA A 201 12.80 21.01 -0.09
N LYS A 202 11.77 21.85 0.08
CA LYS A 202 11.48 22.53 1.37
C LYS A 202 11.25 21.52 2.50
N VAL A 203 10.53 20.44 2.24
CA VAL A 203 10.33 19.37 3.21
C VAL A 203 11.65 18.66 3.54
N ALA A 204 12.50 18.39 2.55
CA ALA A 204 13.80 17.81 2.78
C ALA A 204 14.72 18.72 3.66
N GLU A 205 14.70 20.03 3.43
CA GLU A 205 15.41 20.99 4.26
C GLU A 205 14.89 21.00 5.71
N ALA A 206 13.57 20.99 5.90
CA ALA A 206 12.96 20.91 7.21
C ALA A 206 13.35 19.62 7.94
N ILE A 207 13.35 18.47 7.25
CA ILE A 207 13.80 17.19 7.81
C ILE A 207 15.29 17.23 8.16
N ASN A 208 16.14 17.79 7.30
CA ASN A 208 17.57 17.93 7.55
C ASN A 208 17.88 18.82 8.76
N SER A 209 17.03 19.80 9.04
CA SER A 209 17.16 20.72 10.17
C SER A 209 16.78 20.09 11.52
N LEU A 210 16.17 18.91 11.53
CA LEU A 210 15.78 18.21 12.76
C LEU A 210 16.97 17.73 13.59
N ASN A 211 18.17 17.62 13.01
CA ASN A 211 19.35 17.04 13.64
C ASN A 211 19.03 15.66 14.27
N ALA A 212 18.32 14.83 13.49
CA ALA A 212 17.86 13.53 13.90
C ALA A 212 18.99 12.63 14.38
N SER A 213 18.84 11.98 15.54
CA SER A 213 19.87 11.13 16.15
C SER A 213 19.73 9.63 15.78
N GLY A 214 18.59 9.21 15.25
CA GLY A 214 18.35 7.82 14.83
C GLY A 214 19.22 7.36 13.67
N GLU A 215 19.38 6.06 13.51
CA GLU A 215 20.04 5.41 12.36
C GLU A 215 19.26 5.67 11.06
N VAL A 216 17.95 5.76 11.18
CA VAL A 216 16.98 6.05 10.11
C VAL A 216 15.93 7.03 10.61
N ILE A 217 15.39 7.87 9.69
CA ILE A 217 14.23 8.71 9.97
C ILE A 217 12.99 8.01 9.41
N LEU A 218 12.01 7.76 10.28
CA LEU A 218 10.72 7.19 9.92
C LEU A 218 9.75 8.34 9.65
N LEU A 219 9.24 8.40 8.43
CA LEU A 219 8.32 9.43 7.94
C LEU A 219 6.93 8.84 7.68
N PRO A 220 5.84 9.60 7.77
CA PRO A 220 4.53 9.15 7.30
C PRO A 220 4.56 8.85 5.79
N ALA A 221 3.90 7.78 5.36
CA ALA A 221 3.81 7.37 3.97
C ALA A 221 2.81 8.24 3.18
N VAL A 222 3.11 9.52 3.05
CA VAL A 222 2.27 10.54 2.39
C VAL A 222 2.90 11.07 1.09
N LEU A 223 3.69 10.24 0.40
CA LEU A 223 4.43 10.60 -0.80
C LEU A 223 3.98 9.79 -2.02
N GLY A 224 4.06 10.42 -3.18
CA GLY A 224 4.02 9.71 -4.44
C GLY A 224 2.67 9.11 -4.78
N LEU A 225 1.60 9.89 -4.77
CA LEU A 225 0.27 9.42 -5.14
C LEU A 225 0.25 8.77 -6.54
N THR A 226 0.97 9.32 -7.51
CA THR A 226 1.03 8.84 -8.90
C THR A 226 2.42 8.34 -9.31
N GLN A 227 3.49 8.95 -8.78
CA GLN A 227 4.89 8.70 -9.12
C GLN A 227 5.70 8.36 -7.86
N GLN A 228 5.26 7.35 -7.13
CA GLN A 228 5.78 7.05 -5.79
C GLN A 228 7.29 6.78 -5.79
N ALA A 229 7.76 5.87 -6.64
CA ALA A 229 9.17 5.49 -6.68
C ALA A 229 10.07 6.69 -7.00
N GLU A 230 9.67 7.54 -7.96
CA GLU A 230 10.42 8.74 -8.33
C GLU A 230 10.45 9.77 -7.20
N THR A 231 9.30 10.04 -6.57
CA THR A 231 9.19 10.99 -5.47
C THR A 231 10.03 10.54 -4.27
N ILE A 232 9.98 9.26 -3.91
CA ILE A 232 10.80 8.68 -2.84
C ILE A 232 12.30 8.77 -3.18
N ALA A 233 12.68 8.41 -4.40
CA ALA A 233 14.08 8.49 -4.84
C ALA A 233 14.62 9.91 -4.80
N ARG A 234 13.80 10.90 -5.18
CA ARG A 234 14.16 12.31 -5.09
C ARG A 234 14.32 12.76 -3.63
N LEU A 235 13.38 12.43 -2.76
CA LEU A 235 13.49 12.79 -1.34
C LEU A 235 14.73 12.16 -0.70
N ARG A 236 15.02 10.90 -1.00
CA ARG A 236 16.23 10.20 -0.51
C ARG A 236 17.53 10.87 -0.94
N LYS A 237 17.58 11.53 -2.10
CA LYS A 237 18.73 12.30 -2.56
C LYS A 237 18.91 13.63 -1.82
N LEU A 238 17.81 14.23 -1.36
CA LEU A 238 17.80 15.53 -0.70
C LEU A 238 18.00 15.44 0.80
N VAL A 239 17.52 14.35 1.42
CA VAL A 239 17.68 14.11 2.87
C VAL A 239 19.02 13.43 3.14
N ARG A 240 19.77 13.97 4.11
CA ARG A 240 21.14 13.53 4.43
C ARG A 240 21.20 12.18 5.14
N LYS A 241 20.14 11.83 5.87
CA LYS A 241 20.04 10.55 6.60
C LYS A 241 19.20 9.54 5.84
N PRO A 242 19.39 8.24 6.06
CA PRO A 242 18.46 7.23 5.56
C PRO A 242 17.03 7.53 6.00
N ILE A 243 16.08 7.37 5.10
CA ILE A 243 14.65 7.55 5.37
C ILE A 243 13.87 6.30 4.96
N GLU A 244 12.91 5.93 5.80
CA GLU A 244 11.88 4.94 5.52
C GLU A 244 10.50 5.47 5.91
N PHE A 245 9.46 4.79 5.45
CA PHE A 245 8.10 5.26 5.62
C PHE A 245 7.29 4.30 6.48
N VAL A 246 6.41 4.88 7.29
CA VAL A 246 5.40 4.15 8.06
C VAL A 246 4.05 4.44 7.43
N ALA A 247 3.26 3.40 7.20
CA ALA A 247 1.88 3.56 6.74
C ALA A 247 1.09 4.44 7.71
N THR A 248 0.15 5.20 7.17
CA THR A 248 -0.72 6.08 7.97
C THR A 248 -2.11 5.47 8.15
N MET A 249 -2.90 6.05 9.04
CA MET A 249 -4.32 5.70 9.13
C MET A 249 -5.05 6.03 7.81
N PRO A 250 -6.13 5.31 7.49
CA PRO A 250 -6.89 5.54 6.27
C PRO A 250 -7.50 6.96 6.18
N PRO A 251 -7.65 7.48 4.96
CA PRO A 251 -7.29 6.90 3.66
C PRO A 251 -5.78 6.93 3.39
N SER A 252 -5.25 5.80 2.96
CA SER A 252 -3.82 5.58 2.78
C SER A 252 -3.33 6.00 1.38
N VAL A 253 -2.21 6.71 1.30
CA VAL A 253 -1.56 7.03 0.02
C VAL A 253 -1.03 5.78 -0.67
N PRO A 254 -0.32 4.84 0.01
CA PRO A 254 0.08 3.58 -0.60
C PRO A 254 -1.08 2.80 -1.23
N GLY A 255 -2.18 2.63 -0.50
CA GLY A 255 -3.35 1.91 -1.01
C GLY A 255 -4.03 2.59 -2.18
N THR A 256 -4.15 3.92 -2.13
CA THR A 256 -4.66 4.73 -3.25
C THR A 256 -3.77 4.62 -4.48
N HIS A 257 -2.44 4.65 -4.29
CA HIS A 257 -1.46 4.47 -5.36
C HIS A 257 -1.62 3.10 -6.03
N ILE A 258 -1.75 2.02 -5.26
CA ILE A 258 -2.01 0.66 -5.80
C ILE A 258 -3.24 0.69 -6.71
N GLN A 259 -4.36 1.24 -6.24
CA GLN A 259 -5.58 1.30 -7.04
C GLN A 259 -5.39 2.10 -8.34
N MET A 260 -4.74 3.26 -8.26
CA MET A 260 -4.50 4.12 -9.42
C MET A 260 -3.63 3.43 -10.47
N GLN A 261 -2.58 2.74 -10.08
CA GLN A 261 -1.70 2.02 -11.00
C GLN A 261 -2.41 0.84 -11.66
N LEU A 262 -3.21 0.09 -10.91
CA LEU A 262 -4.00 -1.01 -11.48
C LEU A 262 -5.06 -0.49 -12.48
N ILE A 263 -5.75 0.60 -12.17
CA ILE A 263 -6.70 1.22 -13.12
C ILE A 263 -5.97 1.70 -14.38
N LYS A 264 -4.84 2.37 -14.21
CA LYS A 264 -3.99 2.82 -15.34
C LYS A 264 -3.57 1.64 -16.22
N ARG A 265 -3.12 0.54 -15.61
CA ARG A 265 -2.72 -0.67 -16.35
C ARG A 265 -3.89 -1.29 -17.11
N LEU A 266 -5.05 -1.43 -16.47
CA LEU A 266 -6.27 -1.90 -17.13
C LEU A 266 -6.61 -1.06 -18.38
N GLN A 267 -6.56 0.27 -18.25
CA GLN A 267 -6.85 1.19 -19.34
C GLN A 267 -5.82 1.12 -20.48
N GLN A 268 -4.54 0.95 -20.17
CA GLN A 268 -3.48 0.73 -21.15
C GLN A 268 -3.70 -0.54 -22.00
N LEU A 269 -4.33 -1.56 -21.41
CA LEU A 269 -4.69 -2.81 -22.10
C LEU A 269 -6.06 -2.72 -22.82
N GLY A 270 -6.66 -1.52 -22.90
CA GLY A 270 -7.95 -1.31 -23.56
C GLY A 270 -9.18 -1.62 -22.70
N GLY A 271 -9.00 -2.02 -21.44
CA GLY A 271 -10.10 -2.20 -20.49
C GLY A 271 -10.70 -0.86 -20.06
N ARG A 272 -11.94 -0.89 -19.59
CA ARG A 272 -12.63 0.30 -19.06
C ARG A 272 -12.91 0.18 -17.58
N TYR A 273 -12.72 1.27 -16.86
CA TYR A 273 -13.09 1.40 -15.46
C TYR A 273 -14.20 2.45 -15.32
N PHE A 274 -15.35 2.01 -14.81
CA PHE A 274 -16.48 2.87 -14.49
C PHE A 274 -16.46 3.17 -12.99
N ARG A 275 -16.11 4.41 -12.68
CA ARG A 275 -16.04 4.88 -11.29
C ARG A 275 -17.41 5.37 -10.83
N SER A 276 -17.74 5.06 -9.58
CA SER A 276 -18.98 5.53 -8.92
C SER A 276 -20.24 5.13 -9.69
N ASP A 277 -20.19 3.95 -10.30
CA ASP A 277 -21.31 3.37 -11.04
C ASP A 277 -21.75 2.05 -10.42
N THR A 278 -23.01 1.69 -10.59
CA THR A 278 -23.63 0.53 -9.92
C THR A 278 -24.39 -0.31 -10.93
N VAL A 279 -24.11 -1.60 -10.93
CA VAL A 279 -24.90 -2.59 -11.68
C VAL A 279 -26.22 -2.82 -10.93
N LYS A 280 -27.34 -2.48 -11.55
CA LYS A 280 -28.68 -2.65 -10.94
C LYS A 280 -29.36 -3.92 -11.37
N ASN A 281 -29.30 -4.25 -12.67
CA ASN A 281 -29.98 -5.39 -13.24
C ASN A 281 -29.11 -6.10 -14.26
N GLY A 282 -29.34 -7.40 -14.46
CA GLY A 282 -28.74 -8.19 -15.51
C GLY A 282 -29.78 -9.05 -16.19
N LYS A 283 -29.77 -9.12 -17.50
CA LYS A 283 -30.63 -10.04 -18.26
C LYS A 283 -29.82 -11.29 -18.63
N ILE A 284 -30.35 -12.43 -18.22
CA ILE A 284 -29.77 -13.73 -18.55
C ILE A 284 -30.56 -14.37 -19.68
N VAL A 285 -29.88 -14.83 -20.73
CA VAL A 285 -30.53 -15.56 -21.86
C VAL A 285 -29.76 -16.88 -22.00
N GLY A 286 -30.41 -17.99 -21.66
CA GLY A 286 -29.77 -19.29 -21.51
C GLY A 286 -28.78 -19.29 -20.36
N SER A 287 -27.51 -19.60 -20.64
CA SER A 287 -26.41 -19.60 -19.65
C SER A 287 -25.53 -18.33 -19.73
N LYS A 288 -25.93 -17.31 -20.50
CA LYS A 288 -25.12 -16.10 -20.73
C LYS A 288 -25.82 -14.85 -20.24
N VAL A 289 -25.04 -13.93 -19.69
CA VAL A 289 -25.50 -12.56 -19.41
C VAL A 289 -25.57 -11.81 -20.75
N ALA A 290 -26.73 -11.31 -21.11
CA ALA A 290 -26.99 -10.64 -22.39
C ALA A 290 -26.95 -9.11 -22.27
N SER A 291 -27.32 -8.53 -21.11
CA SER A 291 -27.26 -7.10 -20.81
C SER A 291 -27.35 -6.86 -19.31
#